data_0709c5ef688a139d506da6b53b9f7f52
#
_entry.id   0709c5ef688a139d506da6b53b9f7f52
#
_cell.length_a   1.000
_cell.length_b   1.000
_cell.length_c   1.000
_cell.angle_alpha   90.00
_cell.angle_beta   90.00
_cell.angle_gamma   90.00
#
_symmetry.space_group_name_H-M   'P 1'
#
loop_
_entity.id
_entity.type
_entity.pdbx_description
1 polymer ?
#
loop_
_entity_poly.entity_id
_entity_poly.type
_entity_poly.pdbx_seq_one_letter_code
_entity_poly.pdbx_strand_id
1 'polypeptide(L)'
;MPRRKLPKEMEVIEPGKILQLWHKIQAFIEKNIRQVAAVGLILVVIGGGIGLWQYKLAQAEEQSQTLFFSALNRYNSPDSQPGKGEAPVVKEDAYRQALEEFKKVTQQYPDTGGGSAALFYAGACSYRLGKDDDALICYQNFLKTTGAIDTYLRPFAYEGIGYVYERKGDYKKALEWFEKQDQDARGGLNIMAPLNRARCYAALGDQEHACTSYQAFIDKYPSSAFAETAKIGVTEHCAKKSK
;
A
#
# COMPACT_ATOMS: atom_id res chain seq x y z
N MET A 1 -18.60 46.91 -0.24
CA MET A 1 -18.20 46.10 -1.41
C MET A 1 -16.72 46.35 -1.69
N PRO A 2 -15.81 45.40 -1.57
CA PRO A 2 -14.40 45.62 -1.88
C PRO A 2 -14.19 45.58 -3.40
N ARG A 3 -13.53 46.57 -3.95
CA ARG A 3 -13.17 46.67 -5.37
C ARG A 3 -12.16 45.55 -5.70
N ARG A 4 -12.53 44.63 -6.62
CA ARG A 4 -11.63 43.66 -7.23
C ARG A 4 -10.53 44.40 -7.96
N LYS A 5 -9.25 44.23 -7.52
CA LYS A 5 -8.07 44.67 -8.28
C LYS A 5 -8.01 43.84 -9.57
N LEU A 6 -8.08 44.53 -10.70
CA LEU A 6 -7.82 43.92 -12.01
C LEU A 6 -6.42 43.31 -12.06
N PRO A 7 -6.21 42.18 -12.78
CA PRO A 7 -4.86 41.60 -12.95
C PRO A 7 -3.98 42.59 -13.70
N LYS A 8 -2.69 42.68 -13.25
CA LYS A 8 -1.67 43.47 -13.94
C LYS A 8 -1.70 43.12 -15.43
N GLU A 9 -1.81 44.14 -16.27
CA GLU A 9 -1.68 44.03 -17.73
C GLU A 9 -0.41 43.19 -18.04
N MET A 10 -0.57 42.18 -18.86
CA MET A 10 0.58 41.46 -19.45
C MET A 10 1.35 42.49 -20.26
N GLU A 11 2.55 42.85 -19.80
CA GLU A 11 3.46 43.78 -20.45
C GLU A 11 3.78 43.20 -21.84
N VAL A 12 3.16 43.75 -22.86
CA VAL A 12 3.40 43.37 -24.26
C VAL A 12 4.86 43.72 -24.58
N ILE A 13 5.71 42.70 -24.68
CA ILE A 13 7.12 42.89 -25.01
C ILE A 13 7.20 43.52 -26.39
N GLU A 14 7.73 44.75 -26.49
CA GLU A 14 7.89 45.45 -27.73
C GLU A 14 8.72 44.60 -28.74
N PRO A 15 8.27 44.44 -30.01
CA PRO A 15 8.95 43.62 -31.02
C PRO A 15 10.43 43.96 -31.17
N GLY A 16 10.80 45.24 -30.97
CA GLY A 16 12.19 45.70 -31.04
C GLY A 16 13.09 45.13 -29.92
N LYS A 17 12.54 44.89 -28.72
CA LYS A 17 13.30 44.29 -27.61
C LYS A 17 13.59 42.82 -27.86
N ILE A 18 12.65 42.10 -28.49
CA ILE A 18 12.83 40.69 -28.86
C ILE A 18 13.96 40.57 -29.90
N LEU A 19 13.98 41.43 -30.89
CA LEU A 19 15.02 41.42 -31.95
C LEU A 19 16.40 41.73 -31.37
N GLN A 20 16.51 42.73 -30.48
CA GLN A 20 17.77 43.05 -29.79
C GLN A 20 18.26 41.88 -28.91
N LEU A 21 17.35 41.18 -28.22
CA LEU A 21 17.69 40.01 -27.41
C LEU A 21 18.21 38.88 -28.33
N TRP A 22 17.56 38.66 -29.45
CA TRP A 22 17.99 37.66 -30.44
C TRP A 22 19.40 37.90 -30.96
N HIS A 23 19.72 39.15 -31.36
CA HIS A 23 21.07 39.49 -31.80
C HIS A 23 22.13 39.32 -30.71
N LYS A 24 21.82 39.62 -29.44
CA LYS A 24 22.73 39.38 -28.33
C LYS A 24 22.97 37.89 -28.09
N ILE A 25 21.92 37.06 -28.22
CA ILE A 25 22.03 35.59 -28.11
C ILE A 25 22.88 35.02 -29.23
N GLN A 26 22.65 35.47 -30.50
CA GLN A 26 23.46 35.07 -31.63
C GLN A 26 24.95 35.41 -31.43
N ALA A 27 25.28 36.64 -31.09
CA ALA A 27 26.64 37.06 -30.85
C ALA A 27 27.32 36.29 -29.72
N PHE A 28 26.56 35.96 -28.65
CA PHE A 28 27.06 35.12 -27.55
C PHE A 28 27.36 33.69 -28.01
N ILE A 29 26.47 33.07 -28.80
CA ILE A 29 26.63 31.71 -29.34
C ILE A 29 27.87 31.68 -30.27
N GLU A 30 28.00 32.62 -31.18
CA GLU A 30 29.13 32.70 -32.12
C GLU A 30 30.47 32.85 -31.37
N LYS A 31 30.51 33.71 -30.35
CA LYS A 31 31.70 33.92 -29.54
C LYS A 31 32.11 32.69 -28.72
N ASN A 32 31.13 31.89 -28.27
CA ASN A 32 31.33 30.78 -27.32
C ASN A 32 30.91 29.42 -27.89
N ILE A 33 30.95 29.24 -29.22
CA ILE A 33 30.40 28.09 -29.93
C ILE A 33 30.86 26.74 -29.37
N ARG A 34 32.12 26.61 -28.95
CA ARG A 34 32.68 25.39 -28.37
C ARG A 34 32.06 25.07 -27.00
N GLN A 35 31.82 26.09 -26.16
CA GLN A 35 31.24 25.92 -24.85
C GLN A 35 29.75 25.61 -24.96
N VAL A 36 29.04 26.31 -25.87
CA VAL A 36 27.62 26.06 -26.15
C VAL A 36 27.43 24.64 -26.70
N ALA A 37 28.27 24.20 -27.62
CA ALA A 37 28.24 22.83 -28.15
C ALA A 37 28.53 21.78 -27.07
N ALA A 38 29.50 22.04 -26.18
CA ALA A 38 29.80 21.13 -25.06
C ALA A 38 28.60 21.01 -24.08
N VAL A 39 27.99 22.14 -23.71
CA VAL A 39 26.78 22.15 -22.88
C VAL A 39 25.63 21.45 -23.57
N GLY A 40 25.41 21.70 -24.86
CA GLY A 40 24.39 21.02 -25.64
C GLY A 40 24.59 19.49 -25.66
N LEU A 41 25.81 19.03 -25.85
CA LEU A 41 26.15 17.61 -25.83
C LEU A 41 25.87 16.99 -24.43
N ILE A 42 26.26 17.68 -23.37
CA ILE A 42 25.99 17.23 -21.98
C ILE A 42 24.48 17.09 -21.76
N LEU A 43 23.69 18.07 -22.17
CA LEU A 43 22.23 18.03 -22.05
C LEU A 43 21.60 16.86 -22.83
N VAL A 44 22.10 16.57 -24.05
CA VAL A 44 21.66 15.42 -24.85
C VAL A 44 22.00 14.10 -24.16
N VAL A 45 23.21 13.98 -23.58
CA VAL A 45 23.63 12.77 -22.84
C VAL A 45 22.78 12.58 -21.58
N ILE A 46 22.55 13.65 -20.82
CA ILE A 46 21.71 13.59 -19.61
C ILE A 46 20.26 13.26 -20.00
N GLY A 47 19.69 13.95 -20.98
CA GLY A 47 18.31 13.72 -21.43
C GLY A 47 18.12 12.30 -22.00
N GLY A 48 19.07 11.84 -22.79
CA GLY A 48 19.10 10.46 -23.32
C GLY A 48 19.20 9.42 -22.18
N GLY A 49 20.07 9.67 -21.22
CA GLY A 49 20.22 8.80 -20.03
C GLY A 49 18.94 8.71 -19.20
N ILE A 50 18.28 9.84 -18.93
CA ILE A 50 17.00 9.89 -18.24
C ILE A 50 15.92 9.14 -19.04
N GLY A 51 15.84 9.37 -20.35
CA GLY A 51 14.87 8.69 -21.21
C GLY A 51 15.04 7.17 -21.23
N LEU A 52 16.28 6.70 -21.35
CA LEU A 52 16.59 5.26 -21.28
C LEU A 52 16.26 4.66 -19.90
N TRP A 53 16.54 5.39 -18.82
CA TRP A 53 16.22 4.96 -17.48
C TRP A 53 14.71 4.86 -17.26
N GLN A 54 13.93 5.86 -17.68
CA GLN A 54 12.47 5.84 -17.62
C GLN A 54 11.87 4.70 -18.47
N TYR A 55 12.41 4.47 -19.66
CA TYR A 55 11.98 3.36 -20.50
C TYR A 55 12.20 1.99 -19.82
N LYS A 56 13.38 1.77 -19.24
CA LYS A 56 13.66 0.54 -18.49
C LYS A 56 12.76 0.38 -17.27
N LEU A 57 12.48 1.47 -16.56
CA LEU A 57 11.58 1.44 -15.39
C LEU A 57 10.15 1.08 -15.82
N ALA A 58 9.64 1.67 -16.90
CA ALA A 58 8.32 1.34 -17.43
C ALA A 58 8.22 -0.13 -17.88
N GLN A 59 9.27 -0.65 -18.53
CA GLN A 59 9.33 -2.05 -18.94
C GLN A 59 9.37 -2.99 -17.71
N ALA A 60 10.14 -2.64 -16.68
CA ALA A 60 10.20 -3.41 -15.44
C ALA A 60 8.84 -3.41 -14.72
N GLU A 61 8.12 -2.29 -14.71
CA GLU A 61 6.78 -2.18 -14.15
C GLU A 61 5.79 -3.11 -14.87
N GLU A 62 5.75 -3.10 -16.19
CA GLU A 62 4.88 -3.97 -17.00
C GLU A 62 5.17 -5.46 -16.76
N GLN A 63 6.43 -5.84 -16.74
CA GLN A 63 6.85 -7.22 -16.49
C GLN A 63 6.51 -7.66 -15.06
N SER A 64 6.75 -6.80 -14.08
CA SER A 64 6.43 -7.09 -12.68
C SER A 64 4.93 -7.27 -12.46
N GLN A 65 4.09 -6.45 -13.09
CA GLN A 65 2.64 -6.58 -13.02
C GLN A 65 2.16 -7.90 -13.64
N THR A 66 2.69 -8.28 -14.81
CA THR A 66 2.33 -9.55 -15.46
C THR A 66 2.63 -10.74 -14.57
N LEU A 67 3.82 -10.79 -13.98
CA LEU A 67 4.23 -11.87 -13.07
C LEU A 67 3.43 -11.83 -11.75
N PHE A 68 3.17 -10.65 -11.22
CA PHE A 68 2.34 -10.46 -10.03
C PHE A 68 0.91 -10.99 -10.25
N PHE A 69 0.27 -10.65 -11.37
CA PHE A 69 -1.09 -11.14 -11.65
C PHE A 69 -1.12 -12.66 -11.89
N SER A 70 -0.07 -13.26 -12.46
CA SER A 70 0.06 -14.71 -12.52
C SER A 70 0.07 -15.35 -11.13
N ALA A 71 0.89 -14.82 -10.22
CA ALA A 71 0.96 -15.29 -8.84
C ALA A 71 -0.36 -15.05 -8.08
N LEU A 72 -1.02 -13.91 -8.32
CA LEU A 72 -2.31 -13.57 -7.72
C LEU A 72 -3.43 -14.51 -8.18
N ASN A 73 -3.44 -14.89 -9.45
CA ASN A 73 -4.38 -15.87 -9.97
C ASN A 73 -4.20 -17.23 -9.28
N ARG A 74 -2.97 -17.64 -9.03
CA ARG A 74 -2.68 -18.86 -8.27
C ARG A 74 -3.13 -18.74 -6.81
N TYR A 75 -2.88 -17.61 -6.16
CA TYR A 75 -3.34 -17.32 -4.80
C TYR A 75 -4.87 -17.39 -4.69
N ASN A 76 -5.60 -16.92 -5.71
CA ASN A 76 -7.08 -16.90 -5.78
C ASN A 76 -7.67 -18.12 -6.49
N SER A 77 -6.88 -19.13 -6.84
CA SER A 77 -7.36 -20.29 -7.61
C SER A 77 -8.58 -20.93 -6.93
N PRO A 78 -9.59 -21.39 -7.70
CA PRO A 78 -10.74 -22.13 -7.17
C PRO A 78 -10.34 -23.40 -6.39
N ASP A 79 -9.22 -24.02 -6.76
CA ASP A 79 -8.61 -25.10 -5.99
C ASP A 79 -8.19 -24.67 -4.57
N SER A 80 -8.09 -23.34 -4.34
CA SER A 80 -7.93 -22.72 -3.03
C SER A 80 -9.25 -22.49 -2.28
N GLN A 81 -10.42 -22.73 -2.88
CA GLN A 81 -11.70 -22.72 -2.17
C GLN A 81 -12.07 -24.13 -1.69
N PRO A 82 -12.60 -24.30 -0.45
CA PRO A 82 -13.02 -25.61 0.00
C PRO A 82 -14.20 -26.09 -0.87
N GLY A 83 -13.92 -27.02 -1.77
CA GLY A 83 -14.97 -27.86 -2.33
C GLY A 83 -15.71 -28.55 -1.18
N LYS A 84 -17.03 -28.73 -1.31
CA LYS A 84 -17.81 -29.51 -0.33
C LYS A 84 -17.22 -30.91 -0.24
N GLY A 85 -16.33 -31.15 0.73
CA GLY A 85 -15.82 -32.48 1.05
C GLY A 85 -14.34 -32.76 0.76
N GLU A 86 -13.55 -31.79 0.24
CA GLU A 86 -12.12 -32.01 0.02
C GLU A 86 -11.22 -31.39 1.12
N ALA A 87 -10.16 -32.12 1.43
CA ALA A 87 -9.26 -31.82 2.54
C ALA A 87 -8.48 -30.51 2.39
N PRO A 88 -8.03 -29.89 3.49
CA PRO A 88 -7.28 -28.61 3.53
C PRO A 88 -5.95 -28.60 2.74
N VAL A 89 -5.48 -29.75 2.29
CA VAL A 89 -4.15 -29.97 1.67
C VAL A 89 -3.98 -29.20 0.36
N VAL A 90 -5.02 -29.12 -0.47
CA VAL A 90 -4.94 -28.46 -1.79
C VAL A 90 -4.70 -26.95 -1.69
N LYS A 91 -5.23 -26.32 -0.65
CA LYS A 91 -5.02 -24.89 -0.39
C LYS A 91 -3.59 -24.56 0.01
N GLU A 92 -2.97 -25.40 0.80
CA GLU A 92 -1.60 -25.18 1.27
C GLU A 92 -0.61 -25.17 0.13
N ASP A 93 -0.75 -26.07 -0.84
CA ASP A 93 0.12 -26.14 -2.00
C ASP A 93 -0.06 -24.92 -2.93
N ALA A 94 -1.28 -24.42 -3.12
CA ALA A 94 -1.53 -23.20 -3.87
C ALA A 94 -0.85 -21.98 -3.22
N TYR A 95 -0.96 -21.84 -1.90
CA TYR A 95 -0.28 -20.76 -1.17
C TYR A 95 1.25 -20.92 -1.20
N ARG A 96 1.77 -22.14 -1.16
CA ARG A 96 3.20 -22.41 -1.26
C ARG A 96 3.77 -22.02 -2.63
N GLN A 97 3.06 -22.39 -3.71
CA GLN A 97 3.42 -22.03 -5.08
C GLN A 97 3.30 -20.52 -5.30
N ALA A 98 2.20 -19.90 -4.87
CA ALA A 98 2.01 -18.46 -4.97
C ALA A 98 3.11 -17.69 -4.20
N LEU A 99 3.48 -18.16 -3.01
CA LEU A 99 4.58 -17.57 -2.23
C LEU A 99 5.90 -17.55 -3.00
N GLU A 100 6.26 -18.66 -3.65
CA GLU A 100 7.48 -18.72 -4.45
C GLU A 100 7.42 -17.81 -5.68
N GLU A 101 6.26 -17.71 -6.33
CA GLU A 101 6.05 -16.77 -7.44
C GLU A 101 6.15 -15.32 -6.97
N PHE A 102 5.49 -14.93 -5.87
CA PHE A 102 5.60 -13.58 -5.30
C PHE A 102 7.03 -13.25 -4.89
N LYS A 103 7.78 -14.17 -4.28
CA LYS A 103 9.20 -13.99 -3.96
C LYS A 103 10.05 -13.70 -5.21
N LYS A 104 9.78 -14.37 -6.32
CA LYS A 104 10.48 -14.09 -7.59
C LYS A 104 10.20 -12.66 -8.06
N VAL A 105 8.94 -12.20 -7.99
CA VAL A 105 8.58 -10.83 -8.36
C VAL A 105 9.32 -9.81 -7.48
N THR A 106 9.33 -10.01 -6.16
CA THR A 106 10.02 -9.09 -5.24
C THR A 106 11.54 -9.05 -5.44
N GLN A 107 12.15 -10.16 -5.85
CA GLN A 107 13.59 -10.23 -6.10
C GLN A 107 13.99 -9.60 -7.43
N GLN A 108 13.17 -9.79 -8.47
CA GLN A 108 13.48 -9.30 -9.82
C GLN A 108 13.09 -7.84 -10.02
N TYR A 109 12.04 -7.38 -9.33
CA TYR A 109 11.43 -6.06 -9.51
C TYR A 109 11.13 -5.35 -8.18
N PRO A 110 12.12 -5.18 -7.29
CA PRO A 110 11.88 -4.67 -5.93
C PRO A 110 11.30 -3.24 -5.90
N ASP A 111 11.66 -2.40 -6.88
CA ASP A 111 11.33 -0.97 -6.94
C ASP A 111 10.08 -0.68 -7.81
N THR A 112 9.26 -1.70 -8.09
CA THR A 112 8.05 -1.58 -8.90
C THR A 112 6.78 -1.73 -8.05
N GLY A 113 5.65 -1.25 -8.57
CA GLY A 113 4.35 -1.46 -7.94
C GLY A 113 3.99 -2.95 -7.82
N GLY A 114 4.31 -3.76 -8.85
CA GLY A 114 4.16 -5.21 -8.82
C GLY A 114 5.03 -5.87 -7.74
N GLY A 115 6.28 -5.41 -7.57
CA GLY A 115 7.18 -5.88 -6.52
C GLY A 115 6.70 -5.56 -5.12
N SER A 116 6.23 -4.33 -4.89
CA SER A 116 5.61 -3.92 -3.63
C SER A 116 4.38 -4.75 -3.29
N ALA A 117 3.45 -4.90 -4.24
CA ALA A 117 2.25 -5.71 -4.04
C ALA A 117 2.61 -7.18 -3.74
N ALA A 118 3.63 -7.71 -4.43
CA ALA A 118 4.11 -9.08 -4.20
C ALA A 118 4.67 -9.28 -2.78
N LEU A 119 5.31 -8.27 -2.17
CA LEU A 119 5.72 -8.33 -0.76
C LEU A 119 4.51 -8.52 0.17
N PHE A 120 3.44 -7.75 -0.05
CA PHE A 120 2.21 -7.86 0.73
C PHE A 120 1.60 -9.27 0.61
N TYR A 121 1.43 -9.77 -0.62
CA TYR A 121 0.84 -11.09 -0.84
C TYR A 121 1.75 -12.25 -0.42
N ALA A 122 3.07 -12.09 -0.48
CA ALA A 122 4.01 -13.04 0.12
C ALA A 122 3.82 -13.12 1.64
N GLY A 123 3.57 -12.00 2.31
CA GLY A 123 3.18 -11.95 3.72
C GLY A 123 1.87 -12.71 3.98
N ALA A 124 0.85 -12.49 3.15
CA ALA A 124 -0.43 -13.18 3.26
C ALA A 124 -0.28 -14.71 3.07
N CYS A 125 0.48 -15.15 2.06
CA CYS A 125 0.79 -16.57 1.85
C CYS A 125 1.52 -17.16 3.06
N SER A 126 2.57 -16.47 3.56
CA SER A 126 3.35 -16.92 4.71
C SER A 126 2.46 -17.07 5.95
N TYR A 127 1.58 -16.10 6.19
CA TYR A 127 0.60 -16.20 7.27
C TYR A 127 -0.32 -17.41 7.11
N ARG A 128 -0.87 -17.64 5.90
CA ARG A 128 -1.74 -18.80 5.61
C ARG A 128 -1.02 -20.14 5.82
N LEU A 129 0.29 -20.17 5.56
CA LEU A 129 1.16 -21.34 5.75
C LEU A 129 1.69 -21.51 7.20
N GLY A 130 1.27 -20.66 8.14
CA GLY A 130 1.76 -20.72 9.53
C GLY A 130 3.20 -20.22 9.72
N LYS A 131 3.80 -19.60 8.70
CA LYS A 131 5.16 -19.04 8.73
C LYS A 131 5.13 -17.61 9.26
N ASP A 132 4.86 -17.46 10.56
CA ASP A 132 4.60 -16.19 11.21
C ASP A 132 5.73 -15.18 11.09
N ASP A 133 6.98 -15.60 11.27
CA ASP A 133 8.13 -14.72 11.21
C ASP A 133 8.38 -14.24 9.76
N ASP A 134 8.21 -15.12 8.76
CA ASP A 134 8.29 -14.74 7.36
C ASP A 134 7.19 -13.74 6.98
N ALA A 135 5.97 -13.94 7.50
CA ALA A 135 4.85 -13.03 7.27
C ALA A 135 5.15 -11.63 7.83
N LEU A 136 5.68 -11.54 9.06
CA LEU A 136 6.09 -10.27 9.67
C LEU A 136 7.16 -9.57 8.83
N ILE A 137 8.19 -10.29 8.37
CA ILE A 137 9.25 -9.73 7.53
C ILE A 137 8.66 -9.16 6.23
N CYS A 138 7.80 -9.92 5.56
CA CYS A 138 7.19 -9.48 4.29
C CYS A 138 6.33 -8.24 4.48
N TYR A 139 5.41 -8.22 5.46
CA TYR A 139 4.56 -7.05 5.72
C TYR A 139 5.37 -5.83 6.16
N GLN A 140 6.37 -6.01 7.03
CA GLN A 140 7.22 -4.89 7.47
C GLN A 140 8.05 -4.31 6.33
N ASN A 141 8.54 -5.14 5.41
CA ASN A 141 9.24 -4.67 4.23
C ASN A 141 8.28 -3.95 3.28
N PHE A 142 7.08 -4.48 3.07
CA PHE A 142 6.04 -3.78 2.32
C PHE A 142 5.73 -2.39 2.90
N LEU A 143 5.64 -2.25 4.23
CA LEU A 143 5.36 -0.96 4.87
C LEU A 143 6.47 0.09 4.67
N LYS A 144 7.66 -0.30 4.22
CA LYS A 144 8.78 0.61 3.87
C LYS A 144 8.69 1.11 2.44
N THR A 145 7.89 0.48 1.58
CA THR A 145 7.69 0.91 0.19
C THR A 145 6.81 2.16 0.11
N THR A 146 6.90 2.93 -0.99
CA THR A 146 6.28 4.26 -1.11
C THR A 146 5.48 4.46 -2.41
N GLY A 147 5.02 3.39 -3.03
CA GLY A 147 4.24 3.45 -4.28
C GLY A 147 2.77 3.83 -4.07
N ALA A 148 2.07 4.12 -5.16
CA ALA A 148 0.64 4.44 -5.13
C ALA A 148 -0.21 3.25 -4.65
N ILE A 149 0.12 2.03 -5.09
CA ILE A 149 -0.54 0.78 -4.66
C ILE A 149 -0.38 0.54 -3.15
N ASP A 150 0.76 0.98 -2.58
CA ASP A 150 1.10 0.77 -1.18
C ASP A 150 0.12 1.50 -0.27
N THR A 151 -0.38 2.65 -0.70
CA THR A 151 -1.38 3.43 0.04
C THR A 151 -2.67 2.63 0.30
N TYR A 152 -3.12 1.84 -0.67
CA TYR A 152 -4.34 1.03 -0.55
C TYR A 152 -4.11 -0.26 0.25
N LEU A 153 -2.95 -0.89 0.12
CA LEU A 153 -2.65 -2.15 0.79
C LEU A 153 -2.13 -1.98 2.22
N ARG A 154 -1.67 -0.78 2.58
CA ARG A 154 -1.08 -0.48 3.90
C ARG A 154 -1.99 -0.84 5.08
N PRO A 155 -3.29 -0.49 5.09
CA PRO A 155 -4.19 -0.89 6.17
C PRO A 155 -4.29 -2.42 6.34
N PHE A 156 -4.27 -3.16 5.24
CA PHE A 156 -4.30 -4.63 5.26
C PHE A 156 -2.96 -5.23 5.73
N ALA A 157 -1.84 -4.56 5.48
CA ALA A 157 -0.55 -4.99 6.02
C ALA A 157 -0.49 -4.80 7.55
N TYR A 158 -1.02 -3.69 8.08
CA TYR A 158 -1.17 -3.50 9.52
C TYR A 158 -2.05 -4.59 10.13
N GLU A 159 -3.19 -4.87 9.49
CA GLU A 159 -4.10 -5.94 9.89
C GLU A 159 -3.41 -7.30 9.88
N GLY A 160 -2.67 -7.63 8.82
CA GLY A 160 -1.91 -8.88 8.70
C GLY A 160 -0.88 -9.05 9.81
N ILE A 161 -0.14 -7.99 10.17
CA ILE A 161 0.80 -8.01 11.30
C ILE A 161 0.05 -8.20 12.62
N GLY A 162 -1.08 -7.51 12.79
CA GLY A 162 -1.95 -7.67 13.96
C GLY A 162 -2.40 -9.13 14.15
N TYR A 163 -2.86 -9.78 13.08
CA TYR A 163 -3.24 -11.20 13.12
C TYR A 163 -2.08 -12.14 13.43
N VAL A 164 -0.86 -11.84 12.97
CA VAL A 164 0.31 -12.64 13.34
C VAL A 164 0.56 -12.54 14.85
N TYR A 165 0.53 -11.35 15.43
CA TYR A 165 0.72 -11.19 16.88
C TYR A 165 -0.45 -11.78 17.70
N GLU A 166 -1.69 -11.68 17.22
CA GLU A 166 -2.87 -12.33 17.82
C GLU A 166 -2.68 -13.86 17.86
N ARG A 167 -2.24 -14.48 16.75
CA ARG A 167 -1.94 -15.92 16.69
C ARG A 167 -0.79 -16.34 17.61
N LYS A 168 0.21 -15.47 17.81
CA LYS A 168 1.31 -15.68 18.77
C LYS A 168 0.88 -15.44 20.24
N GLY A 169 -0.37 -15.00 20.50
CA GLY A 169 -0.87 -14.67 21.82
C GLY A 169 -0.39 -13.32 22.37
N ASP A 170 0.35 -12.54 21.58
CA ASP A 170 0.80 -11.19 21.98
C ASP A 170 -0.26 -10.15 21.63
N TYR A 171 -1.39 -10.22 22.37
CA TYR A 171 -2.55 -9.35 22.14
C TYR A 171 -2.24 -7.85 22.32
N LYS A 172 -1.22 -7.51 23.13
CA LYS A 172 -0.80 -6.10 23.28
C LYS A 172 -0.21 -5.58 21.99
N LYS A 173 0.73 -6.31 21.39
CA LYS A 173 1.29 -5.91 20.09
C LYS A 173 0.26 -5.99 18.97
N ALA A 174 -0.63 -7.00 18.98
CA ALA A 174 -1.72 -7.07 18.01
C ALA A 174 -2.58 -5.80 18.06
N LEU A 175 -2.95 -5.34 19.27
CA LEU A 175 -3.71 -4.10 19.48
C LEU A 175 -3.01 -2.87 18.90
N GLU A 176 -1.69 -2.70 19.13
CA GLU A 176 -0.92 -1.58 18.56
C GLU A 176 -0.99 -1.55 17.03
N TRP A 177 -0.98 -2.69 16.38
CA TRP A 177 -1.05 -2.77 14.92
C TRP A 177 -2.47 -2.54 14.39
N PHE A 178 -3.50 -3.01 15.08
CA PHE A 178 -4.88 -2.71 14.74
C PHE A 178 -5.24 -1.24 14.99
N GLU A 179 -4.60 -0.58 15.96
CA GLU A 179 -4.71 0.88 16.15
C GLU A 179 -4.07 1.66 14.98
N LYS A 180 -2.90 1.23 14.48
CA LYS A 180 -2.30 1.81 13.28
C LYS A 180 -3.18 1.64 12.05
N GLN A 181 -3.83 0.48 11.90
CA GLN A 181 -4.83 0.24 10.86
C GLN A 181 -5.99 1.25 10.94
N ASP A 182 -6.51 1.50 12.13
CA ASP A 182 -7.63 2.43 12.36
C ASP A 182 -7.24 3.89 12.09
N GLN A 183 -6.01 4.28 12.43
CA GLN A 183 -5.47 5.61 12.20
C GLN A 183 -5.14 5.88 10.72
N ASP A 184 -4.80 4.87 9.95
CA ASP A 184 -4.54 4.99 8.50
C ASP A 184 -5.87 5.01 7.72
N ALA A 185 -6.65 6.09 7.94
CA ALA A 185 -8.01 6.26 7.43
C ALA A 185 -8.11 6.43 5.90
N ARG A 186 -7.02 6.26 5.16
CA ARG A 186 -6.98 6.39 3.71
C ARG A 186 -7.78 5.28 3.04
N GLY A 187 -8.99 5.61 2.64
CA GLY A 187 -9.83 4.76 1.77
C GLY A 187 -11.02 4.07 2.42
N GLY A 188 -11.34 4.30 3.70
CA GLY A 188 -12.54 3.70 4.32
C GLY A 188 -12.53 2.17 4.43
N LEU A 189 -11.36 1.54 4.24
CA LEU A 189 -11.19 0.08 4.19
C LEU A 189 -10.95 -0.55 5.56
N ASN A 190 -11.07 0.23 6.65
CA ASN A 190 -10.72 -0.21 8.01
C ASN A 190 -11.92 -0.77 8.80
N ILE A 191 -12.87 -1.39 8.09
CA ILE A 191 -14.09 -1.92 8.72
C ILE A 191 -13.76 -2.88 9.88
N MET A 192 -12.72 -3.70 9.74
CA MET A 192 -12.38 -4.73 10.71
C MET A 192 -11.60 -4.21 11.93
N ALA A 193 -10.97 -3.02 11.85
CA ALA A 193 -10.11 -2.52 12.93
C ALA A 193 -10.80 -2.44 14.31
N PRO A 194 -12.02 -1.89 14.44
CA PRO A 194 -12.72 -1.90 15.73
C PRO A 194 -13.00 -3.31 16.26
N LEU A 195 -13.37 -4.23 15.39
CA LEU A 195 -13.67 -5.62 15.76
C LEU A 195 -12.41 -6.37 16.19
N ASN A 196 -11.30 -6.17 15.46
CA ASN A 196 -10.00 -6.75 15.80
C ASN A 196 -9.51 -6.26 17.16
N ARG A 197 -9.64 -4.95 17.43
CA ARG A 197 -9.31 -4.37 18.75
C ARG A 197 -10.18 -4.93 19.85
N ALA A 198 -11.50 -5.07 19.62
CA ALA A 198 -12.42 -5.63 20.59
C ALA A 198 -12.00 -7.03 21.04
N ARG A 199 -11.60 -7.90 20.08
CA ARG A 199 -11.09 -9.24 20.41
C ARG A 199 -9.81 -9.19 21.23
N CYS A 200 -8.88 -8.29 20.90
CA CYS A 200 -7.64 -8.13 21.66
C CYS A 200 -7.91 -7.65 23.11
N TYR A 201 -8.79 -6.65 23.30
CA TYR A 201 -9.19 -6.20 24.62
C TYR A 201 -9.86 -7.32 25.44
N ALA A 202 -10.75 -8.08 24.81
CA ALA A 202 -11.39 -9.24 25.44
C ALA A 202 -10.35 -10.28 25.91
N ALA A 203 -9.38 -10.60 25.06
CA ALA A 203 -8.31 -11.55 25.38
C ALA A 203 -7.38 -11.03 26.49
N LEU A 204 -7.19 -9.73 26.59
CA LEU A 204 -6.43 -9.08 27.68
C LEU A 204 -7.22 -8.94 28.97
N GLY A 205 -8.52 -9.31 28.98
CA GLY A 205 -9.41 -9.15 30.13
C GLY A 205 -9.96 -7.74 30.33
N ASP A 206 -9.70 -6.82 29.41
CA ASP A 206 -10.20 -5.45 29.42
C ASP A 206 -11.62 -5.40 28.84
N GLN A 207 -12.56 -5.79 29.68
CA GLN A 207 -13.99 -5.92 29.33
C GLN A 207 -14.62 -4.57 28.93
N GLU A 208 -14.15 -3.46 29.52
CA GLU A 208 -14.67 -2.14 29.23
C GLU A 208 -14.37 -1.67 27.82
N HIS A 209 -13.10 -1.76 27.43
CA HIS A 209 -12.68 -1.39 26.06
C HIS A 209 -13.17 -2.42 25.03
N ALA A 210 -13.27 -3.70 25.37
CA ALA A 210 -13.87 -4.71 24.51
C ALA A 210 -15.33 -4.37 24.19
N CYS A 211 -16.15 -4.13 25.23
CA CYS A 211 -17.54 -3.74 25.10
C CYS A 211 -17.72 -2.49 24.24
N THR A 212 -16.97 -1.43 24.56
CA THR A 212 -17.04 -0.16 23.82
C THR A 212 -16.67 -0.34 22.35
N SER A 213 -15.66 -1.17 22.05
CA SER A 213 -15.21 -1.41 20.68
C SER A 213 -16.22 -2.22 19.86
N TYR A 214 -16.85 -3.25 20.45
CA TYR A 214 -17.92 -4.01 19.81
C TYR A 214 -19.14 -3.12 19.53
N GLN A 215 -19.54 -2.28 20.51
CA GLN A 215 -20.66 -1.36 20.32
C GLN A 215 -20.38 -0.35 19.22
N ALA A 216 -19.19 0.25 19.20
CA ALA A 216 -18.76 1.18 18.15
C ALA A 216 -18.78 0.56 16.75
N PHE A 217 -18.46 -0.74 16.65
CA PHE A 217 -18.58 -1.46 15.38
C PHE A 217 -20.04 -1.57 14.92
N ILE A 218 -20.96 -1.95 15.82
CA ILE A 218 -22.39 -2.07 15.50
C ILE A 218 -22.97 -0.73 15.07
N ASP A 219 -22.66 0.33 15.80
CA ASP A 219 -23.16 1.68 15.54
C ASP A 219 -22.69 2.21 14.18
N LYS A 220 -21.43 1.94 13.84
CA LYS A 220 -20.82 2.42 12.58
C LYS A 220 -21.16 1.55 11.37
N TYR A 221 -21.32 0.24 11.57
CA TYR A 221 -21.50 -0.74 10.50
C TYR A 221 -22.68 -1.70 10.75
N PRO A 222 -23.91 -1.20 10.97
CA PRO A 222 -25.04 -2.03 11.39
C PRO A 222 -25.45 -3.09 10.36
N SER A 223 -25.20 -2.84 9.07
CA SER A 223 -25.50 -3.75 7.95
C SER A 223 -24.32 -4.63 7.53
N SER A 224 -23.23 -4.63 8.28
CA SER A 224 -22.07 -5.49 7.98
C SER A 224 -22.40 -6.96 8.25
N ALA A 225 -21.83 -7.86 7.44
CA ALA A 225 -21.89 -9.30 7.71
C ALA A 225 -21.29 -9.68 9.07
N PHE A 226 -20.46 -8.83 9.67
CA PHE A 226 -19.84 -9.03 10.97
C PHE A 226 -20.63 -8.38 12.14
N ALA A 227 -21.74 -7.71 11.86
CA ALA A 227 -22.54 -7.07 12.91
C ALA A 227 -23.08 -8.07 13.94
N GLU A 228 -23.44 -9.27 13.49
CA GLU A 228 -23.90 -10.34 14.41
C GLU A 228 -22.78 -10.82 15.33
N THR A 229 -21.57 -10.99 14.81
CA THR A 229 -20.39 -11.32 15.63
C THR A 229 -20.13 -10.25 16.69
N ALA A 230 -20.26 -8.98 16.31
CA ALA A 230 -20.10 -7.87 17.26
C ALA A 230 -21.19 -7.85 18.35
N LYS A 231 -22.45 -8.16 18.02
CA LYS A 231 -23.55 -8.30 19.00
C LYS A 231 -23.30 -9.42 20.02
N ILE A 232 -22.79 -10.56 19.55
CA ILE A 232 -22.36 -11.64 20.45
C ILE A 232 -21.30 -11.11 21.41
N GLY A 233 -20.26 -10.42 20.89
CA GLY A 233 -19.22 -9.80 21.72
C GLY A 233 -19.78 -8.80 22.74
N VAL A 234 -20.77 -7.97 22.39
CA VAL A 234 -21.47 -7.09 23.35
C VAL A 234 -22.13 -7.92 24.44
N THR A 235 -22.86 -9.00 24.09
CA THR A 235 -23.54 -9.84 25.06
C THR A 235 -22.56 -10.49 26.05
N GLU A 236 -21.41 -10.96 25.56
CA GLU A 236 -20.43 -11.66 26.39
C GLU A 236 -19.62 -10.72 27.30
N HIS A 237 -19.29 -9.52 26.81
CA HIS A 237 -18.35 -8.63 27.49
C HIS A 237 -18.98 -7.41 28.12
N CYS A 238 -20.20 -6.98 27.71
CA CYS A 238 -20.88 -5.83 28.30
C CYS A 238 -21.78 -6.21 29.52
N ALA A 239 -22.29 -7.44 29.60
CA ALA A 239 -23.27 -7.85 30.58
C ALA A 239 -22.71 -8.00 32.02
N LYS A 240 -21.43 -7.87 32.27
CA LYS A 240 -20.79 -8.07 33.59
C LYS A 240 -20.74 -6.82 34.49
N LYS A 241 -21.36 -5.70 34.13
CA LYS A 241 -21.38 -4.49 34.99
C LYS A 241 -22.55 -4.40 35.96
N SER A 242 -23.37 -5.46 36.15
CA SER A 242 -24.48 -5.45 37.14
C SER A 242 -24.25 -6.46 38.23
N LYS A 243 -23.21 -6.27 39.04
CA LYS A 243 -23.16 -6.78 40.44
C LYS A 243 -22.34 -5.84 41.30
#